data_4e35411a9c496d05694113fffdf167ec
#
_entry.id   4e35411a9c496d05694113fffdf167ec
#
_cell.length_a   1.000
_cell.length_b   1.000
_cell.length_c   1.000
_cell.angle_alpha   90.00
_cell.angle_beta   90.00
_cell.angle_gamma   90.00
#
_symmetry.space_group_name_H-M   'P 1'
#
loop_
_entity.id
_entity.type
_entity.pdbx_description
1 polymer ?
#
loop_
_entity_poly.entity_id
_entity_poly.type
_entity_poly.pdbx_seq_one_letter_code
_entity_poly.pdbx_strand_id
1 'polypeptide(L)'
;MNKILRHTHRYYTLFVIVALSLLFYPFYYAFSRNERGYGVLNRLRKINSMMISVFTGIFFSFEYEEPLNHRQTYIYCANHTSNLDIMIMCILARGRFHFMGKQELLNNPVLRIFFETIDVPVDRDSKMSSFRAFKRVGDNLDKGMSLIIFPEGKIDDHYPPVLLPFKNGPFRLAIEKNVAIVPVSLIGVWQKMWDDGSRFGSKPGLCRIYVHKPVATKDLNIDDSDTLKDRIFETINSKLLQ
;
A
#
# COMPACT_ATOMS: atom_id res chain seq x y z
N MET A 1 11.89 19.50 -15.76
CA MET A 1 13.04 18.57 -15.85
C MET A 1 12.94 17.83 -17.16
N ASN A 2 14.00 17.81 -17.97
CA ASN A 2 14.00 17.16 -19.29
C ASN A 2 13.95 15.62 -19.16
N LYS A 3 13.71 14.90 -20.28
CA LYS A 3 13.54 13.44 -20.28
C LYS A 3 14.79 12.69 -19.75
N ILE A 4 15.98 13.15 -20.12
CA ILE A 4 17.23 12.51 -19.70
C ILE A 4 17.38 12.58 -18.17
N LEU A 5 17.22 13.76 -17.57
CA LEU A 5 17.31 13.95 -16.12
C LEU A 5 16.27 13.13 -15.35
N ARG A 6 15.06 12.95 -15.91
CA ARG A 6 14.03 12.11 -15.28
C ARG A 6 14.42 10.64 -15.27
N HIS A 7 15.00 10.12 -16.35
CA HIS A 7 15.47 8.73 -16.39
C HIS A 7 16.72 8.53 -15.51
N THR A 8 17.65 9.49 -15.50
CA THR A 8 18.80 9.46 -14.58
C THR A 8 18.33 9.43 -13.12
N HIS A 9 17.38 10.28 -12.76
CA HIS A 9 16.80 10.31 -11.41
C HIS A 9 16.08 8.99 -11.08
N ARG A 10 15.41 8.35 -12.04
CA ARG A 10 14.82 7.03 -11.86
C ARG A 10 15.86 5.96 -11.52
N TYR A 11 16.94 5.88 -12.30
CA TYR A 11 18.02 4.90 -12.03
C TYR A 11 18.66 5.16 -10.66
N TYR A 12 18.88 6.41 -10.32
CA TYR A 12 19.34 6.80 -8.98
C TYR A 12 18.35 6.36 -7.90
N THR A 13 17.04 6.60 -8.08
CA THR A 13 15.99 6.18 -7.16
C THR A 13 15.99 4.67 -6.97
N LEU A 14 16.07 3.90 -8.06
CA LEU A 14 16.14 2.43 -7.99
C LEU A 14 17.39 1.96 -7.27
N PHE A 15 18.54 2.58 -7.54
CA PHE A 15 19.80 2.29 -6.83
C PHE A 15 19.65 2.53 -5.32
N VAL A 16 19.10 3.67 -4.90
CA VAL A 16 18.86 3.99 -3.49
C VAL A 16 17.92 2.97 -2.85
N ILE A 17 16.82 2.61 -3.52
CA ILE A 17 15.87 1.59 -3.03
C ILE A 17 16.60 0.27 -2.80
N VAL A 18 17.35 -0.22 -3.77
CA VAL A 18 18.07 -1.49 -3.68
C VAL A 18 19.15 -1.43 -2.60
N ALA A 19 19.99 -0.41 -2.60
CA ALA A 19 21.11 -0.27 -1.65
C ALA A 19 20.61 -0.22 -0.19
N LEU A 20 19.60 0.60 0.09
CA LEU A 20 19.02 0.67 1.44
C LEU A 20 18.28 -0.61 1.82
N SER A 21 17.56 -1.23 0.88
CA SER A 21 16.88 -2.50 1.16
C SER A 21 17.88 -3.62 1.48
N LEU A 22 19.03 -3.68 0.80
CA LEU A 22 20.10 -4.63 1.10
C LEU A 22 20.74 -4.34 2.44
N LEU A 23 20.95 -3.06 2.80
CA LEU A 23 21.48 -2.66 4.11
C LEU A 23 20.54 -3.11 5.25
N PHE A 24 19.22 -3.00 5.04
CA PHE A 24 18.21 -3.41 6.02
C PHE A 24 17.91 -4.92 5.99
N TYR A 25 18.34 -5.64 4.95
CA TYR A 25 17.97 -7.04 4.72
C TYR A 25 18.29 -7.99 5.89
N PRO A 26 19.46 -7.92 6.57
CA PRO A 26 19.74 -8.78 7.73
C PRO A 26 18.72 -8.58 8.85
N PHE A 27 18.28 -7.34 9.07
CA PHE A 27 17.27 -7.02 10.09
C PHE A 27 15.88 -7.51 9.65
N TYR A 28 15.54 -7.35 8.36
CA TYR A 28 14.29 -7.92 7.82
C TYR A 28 14.27 -9.43 8.02
N TYR A 29 15.37 -10.12 7.73
CA TYR A 29 15.48 -11.55 7.92
C TYR A 29 15.27 -11.93 9.39
N ALA A 30 15.93 -11.28 10.33
CA ALA A 30 15.84 -11.59 11.75
C ALA A 30 14.41 -11.39 12.30
N PHE A 31 13.74 -10.29 11.94
CA PHE A 31 12.42 -9.95 12.48
C PHE A 31 11.23 -10.50 11.69
N SER A 32 11.44 -11.06 10.50
CA SER A 32 10.37 -11.67 9.71
C SER A 32 10.06 -13.13 10.11
N ARG A 33 10.97 -13.80 10.82
CA ARG A 33 10.83 -15.23 11.15
C ARG A 33 9.82 -15.54 12.24
N ASN A 34 9.41 -14.56 13.03
CA ASN A 34 8.47 -14.73 14.12
C ASN A 34 7.44 -13.60 14.13
N GLU A 35 6.16 -13.93 14.28
CA GLU A 35 5.07 -12.94 14.33
C GLU A 35 5.27 -11.86 15.43
N ARG A 36 5.96 -12.21 16.53
CA ARG A 36 6.32 -11.22 17.58
C ARG A 36 7.25 -10.12 17.08
N GLY A 37 8.04 -10.42 16.04
CA GLY A 37 8.95 -9.47 15.38
C GLY A 37 8.27 -8.52 14.41
N TYR A 38 7.04 -8.78 13.97
CA TYR A 38 6.38 -8.03 12.89
C TYR A 38 6.19 -6.53 13.19
N GLY A 39 6.01 -6.15 14.45
CA GLY A 39 5.95 -4.75 14.84
C GLY A 39 7.30 -4.02 14.63
N VAL A 40 8.41 -4.69 14.92
CA VAL A 40 9.76 -4.18 14.67
C VAL A 40 10.04 -4.16 13.17
N LEU A 41 9.71 -5.25 12.46
CA LEU A 41 9.83 -5.35 11.01
C LEU A 41 9.15 -4.18 10.29
N ASN A 42 7.90 -3.87 10.65
CA ASN A 42 7.17 -2.76 10.05
C ASN A 42 7.76 -1.40 10.40
N ARG A 43 8.33 -1.24 11.61
CA ARG A 43 9.08 -0.02 11.96
C ARG A 43 10.33 0.13 11.11
N LEU A 44 11.04 -0.95 10.83
CA LEU A 44 12.21 -0.95 9.93
C LEU A 44 11.80 -0.63 8.49
N ARG A 45 10.70 -1.20 7.98
CA ARG A 45 10.13 -0.85 6.65
C ARG A 45 9.82 0.65 6.57
N LYS A 46 9.22 1.22 7.62
CA LYS A 46 8.94 2.65 7.72
C LYS A 46 10.23 3.48 7.68
N ILE A 47 11.23 3.14 8.50
CA ILE A 47 12.51 3.86 8.56
C ILE A 47 13.20 3.80 7.19
N ASN A 48 13.27 2.62 6.56
CA ASN A 48 13.82 2.45 5.23
C ASN A 48 13.08 3.32 4.20
N SER A 49 11.75 3.33 4.20
CA SER A 49 10.93 4.17 3.30
C SER A 49 11.20 5.67 3.52
N MET A 50 11.36 6.12 4.77
CA MET A 50 11.71 7.51 5.08
C MET A 50 13.13 7.86 4.59
N MET A 51 14.10 6.97 4.77
CA MET A 51 15.46 7.16 4.25
C MET A 51 15.46 7.25 2.72
N ILE A 52 14.76 6.34 2.03
CA ILE A 52 14.62 6.40 0.57
C ILE A 52 14.02 7.74 0.15
N SER A 53 12.96 8.21 0.82
CA SER A 53 12.33 9.52 0.56
C SER A 53 13.35 10.66 0.64
N VAL A 54 14.14 10.71 1.71
CA VAL A 54 15.17 11.75 1.90
C VAL A 54 16.24 11.69 0.81
N PHE A 55 16.82 10.52 0.55
CA PHE A 55 17.89 10.38 -0.43
C PHE A 55 17.43 10.64 -1.87
N THR A 56 16.20 10.30 -2.21
CA THR A 56 15.65 10.53 -3.56
C THR A 56 15.04 11.92 -3.74
N GLY A 57 14.88 12.70 -2.67
CA GLY A 57 14.20 14.00 -2.72
C GLY A 57 12.71 13.91 -3.06
N ILE A 58 12.08 12.72 -2.90
CA ILE A 58 10.64 12.52 -3.07
C ILE A 58 10.00 12.51 -1.69
N PHE A 59 9.35 13.60 -1.31
CA PHE A 59 8.79 13.80 0.03
C PHE A 59 7.29 13.55 0.05
N PHE A 60 6.76 13.23 1.24
CA PHE A 60 5.35 12.91 1.45
C PHE A 60 4.77 13.80 2.55
N SER A 61 3.71 14.53 2.23
CA SER A 61 2.93 15.33 3.18
C SER A 61 1.62 14.62 3.48
N PHE A 62 1.35 14.36 4.75
CA PHE A 62 0.15 13.68 5.20
C PHE A 62 -0.82 14.69 5.82
N GLU A 63 -2.02 14.75 5.27
CA GLU A 63 -3.16 15.49 5.79
C GLU A 63 -4.20 14.48 6.28
N TYR A 64 -4.69 14.64 7.50
CA TYR A 64 -5.66 13.74 8.10
C TYR A 64 -6.98 14.47 8.28
N GLU A 65 -8.09 13.89 7.83
CA GLU A 65 -9.43 14.40 8.08
C GLU A 65 -9.75 14.33 9.58
N GLU A 66 -9.32 13.23 10.24
CA GLU A 66 -9.35 13.09 11.70
C GLU A 66 -8.17 12.20 12.18
N PRO A 67 -7.73 12.35 13.44
CA PRO A 67 -6.68 11.51 13.99
C PRO A 67 -7.06 10.03 14.02
N LEU A 68 -6.18 9.15 13.56
CA LEU A 68 -6.39 7.70 13.63
C LEU A 68 -6.08 7.16 15.02
N ASN A 69 -6.93 6.26 15.52
CA ASN A 69 -6.64 5.50 16.73
C ASN A 69 -5.63 4.38 16.43
N HIS A 70 -4.37 4.58 16.78
CA HIS A 70 -3.29 3.64 16.48
C HIS A 70 -3.34 2.31 17.26
N ARG A 71 -4.29 2.14 18.16
CA ARG A 71 -4.56 0.87 18.85
C ARG A 71 -5.59 0.02 18.13
N GLN A 72 -6.27 0.59 17.14
CA GLN A 72 -7.29 -0.08 16.35
C GLN A 72 -6.70 -0.72 15.10
N THR A 73 -7.24 -1.87 14.70
CA THR A 73 -6.94 -2.55 13.43
C THR A 73 -7.78 -1.91 12.32
N TYR A 74 -7.16 -1.69 11.17
CA TYR A 74 -7.80 -1.08 10.00
C TYR A 74 -7.54 -1.86 8.72
N ILE A 75 -8.43 -1.67 7.75
CA ILE A 75 -8.14 -1.94 6.35
C ILE A 75 -7.87 -0.60 5.67
N TYR A 76 -6.61 -0.33 5.33
CA TYR A 76 -6.23 0.85 4.55
C TYR A 76 -6.48 0.57 3.08
N CYS A 77 -7.39 1.33 2.45
CA CYS A 77 -7.67 1.29 1.02
C CYS A 77 -7.11 2.54 0.35
N ALA A 78 -6.17 2.39 -0.58
CA ALA A 78 -5.57 3.50 -1.32
C ALA A 78 -5.69 3.29 -2.83
N ASN A 79 -5.69 4.38 -3.62
CA ASN A 79 -5.48 4.32 -5.06
C ASN A 79 -4.03 3.91 -5.37
N HIS A 80 -3.80 3.38 -6.57
CA HIS A 80 -2.50 2.80 -6.95
C HIS A 80 -2.01 3.31 -8.31
N THR A 81 -0.98 4.15 -8.27
CA THR A 81 -0.44 4.80 -9.47
C THR A 81 1.08 4.69 -9.61
N SER A 82 1.75 4.18 -8.55
CA SER A 82 3.21 4.15 -8.48
C SER A 82 3.71 3.06 -7.52
N ASN A 83 4.88 2.53 -7.77
CA ASN A 83 5.60 1.69 -6.81
C ASN A 83 6.00 2.45 -5.53
N LEU A 84 6.01 3.80 -5.56
CA LEU A 84 6.18 4.64 -4.38
C LEU A 84 5.02 4.51 -3.37
N ASP A 85 3.83 4.08 -3.83
CA ASP A 85 2.64 3.95 -2.99
C ASP A 85 2.88 2.97 -1.84
N ILE A 86 3.68 1.92 -2.08
CA ILE A 86 4.07 0.95 -1.04
C ILE A 86 4.86 1.64 0.08
N MET A 87 5.81 2.52 -0.29
CA MET A 87 6.62 3.27 0.67
C MET A 87 5.76 4.24 1.48
N ILE A 88 4.83 4.95 0.81
CA ILE A 88 3.89 5.87 1.45
C ILE A 88 3.07 5.14 2.50
N MET A 89 2.53 3.98 2.14
CA MET A 89 1.71 3.19 3.06
C MET A 89 2.53 2.60 4.23
N CYS A 90 3.81 2.24 4.01
CA CYS A 90 4.72 1.87 5.11
C CYS A 90 4.99 3.03 6.08
N ILE A 91 5.02 4.28 5.58
CA ILE A 91 5.21 5.47 6.43
C ILE A 91 3.93 5.78 7.21
N LEU A 92 2.76 5.67 6.56
CA LEU A 92 1.45 5.97 7.12
C LEU A 92 1.06 4.99 8.23
N ALA A 93 1.06 3.68 7.91
CA ALA A 93 0.55 2.65 8.82
C ALA A 93 1.43 2.49 10.06
N ARG A 94 0.81 2.14 11.19
CA ARG A 94 1.50 1.92 12.47
C ARG A 94 1.20 0.53 13.02
N GLY A 95 2.08 0.07 13.91
CA GLY A 95 1.93 -1.23 14.55
C GLY A 95 2.22 -2.40 13.60
N ARG A 96 1.45 -3.46 13.75
CA ARG A 96 1.54 -4.62 12.88
C ARG A 96 0.60 -4.43 11.69
N PHE A 97 1.15 -4.50 10.49
CA PHE A 97 0.38 -4.46 9.25
C PHE A 97 0.99 -5.38 8.20
N HIS A 98 0.21 -5.74 7.21
CA HIS A 98 0.64 -6.54 6.08
C HIS A 98 0.02 -6.00 4.79
N PHE A 99 0.66 -6.30 3.66
CA PHE A 99 0.12 -6.05 2.33
C PHE A 99 -0.50 -7.31 1.74
N MET A 100 -1.46 -7.12 0.86
CA MET A 100 -1.90 -8.14 -0.09
C MET A 100 -1.45 -7.73 -1.49
N GLY A 101 -0.63 -8.55 -2.13
CA GLY A 101 -0.01 -8.22 -3.41
C GLY A 101 0.06 -9.41 -4.38
N LYS A 102 0.49 -9.14 -5.63
CA LYS A 102 0.62 -10.17 -6.66
C LYS A 102 1.62 -11.25 -6.26
N GLN A 103 1.32 -12.51 -6.62
CA GLN A 103 2.19 -13.66 -6.35
C GLN A 103 3.56 -13.53 -7.02
N GLU A 104 3.65 -12.85 -8.16
CA GLU A 104 4.90 -12.62 -8.89
C GLU A 104 5.93 -11.80 -8.09
N LEU A 105 5.49 -11.08 -7.05
CA LEU A 105 6.38 -10.37 -6.14
C LEU A 105 7.29 -11.32 -5.33
N LEU A 106 6.95 -12.60 -5.25
CA LEU A 106 7.84 -13.65 -4.73
C LEU A 106 9.11 -13.85 -5.57
N ASN A 107 9.09 -13.43 -6.84
CA ASN A 107 10.26 -13.49 -7.72
C ASN A 107 11.19 -12.28 -7.52
N ASN A 108 10.74 -11.23 -6.81
CA ASN A 108 11.55 -10.05 -6.53
C ASN A 108 12.46 -10.33 -5.32
N PRO A 109 13.81 -10.28 -5.45
CA PRO A 109 14.72 -10.65 -4.37
C PRO A 109 14.60 -9.77 -3.11
N VAL A 110 14.15 -8.53 -3.25
CA VAL A 110 13.97 -7.59 -2.12
C VAL A 110 12.62 -7.82 -1.42
N LEU A 111 11.55 -8.06 -2.20
CA LEU A 111 10.19 -8.18 -1.67
C LEU A 111 9.84 -9.60 -1.20
N ARG A 112 10.52 -10.59 -1.76
CA ARG A 112 10.28 -12.01 -1.49
C ARG A 112 10.18 -12.32 0.00
N ILE A 113 11.10 -11.79 0.81
CA ILE A 113 11.15 -12.04 2.24
C ILE A 113 9.85 -11.63 2.96
N PHE A 114 9.20 -10.55 2.51
CA PHE A 114 7.94 -10.10 3.09
C PHE A 114 6.78 -10.98 2.65
N PHE A 115 6.71 -11.37 1.35
CA PHE A 115 5.64 -12.21 0.82
C PHE A 115 5.75 -13.69 1.23
N GLU A 116 6.93 -14.16 1.61
CA GLU A 116 7.11 -15.47 2.26
C GLU A 116 6.71 -15.47 3.74
N THR A 117 6.62 -14.30 4.38
CA THR A 117 6.43 -14.19 5.83
C THR A 117 5.20 -13.39 6.21
N ILE A 118 5.29 -12.07 6.27
CA ILE A 118 4.25 -11.17 6.80
C ILE A 118 3.16 -10.81 5.77
N ASP A 119 3.55 -10.54 4.52
CA ASP A 119 2.64 -10.10 3.47
C ASP A 119 1.93 -11.31 2.82
N VAL A 120 0.80 -11.08 2.16
CA VAL A 120 -0.04 -12.14 1.60
C VAL A 120 0.01 -12.11 0.07
N PRO A 121 0.66 -13.09 -0.57
CA PRO A 121 0.65 -13.21 -2.02
C PRO A 121 -0.69 -13.73 -2.52
N VAL A 122 -1.14 -13.24 -3.68
CA VAL A 122 -2.36 -13.69 -4.36
C VAL A 122 -2.14 -13.83 -5.84
N ASP A 123 -2.48 -14.99 -6.37
CA ASP A 123 -2.71 -15.21 -7.79
C ASP A 123 -4.14 -14.79 -8.10
N ARG A 124 -4.30 -13.73 -8.87
CA ARG A 124 -5.61 -13.09 -9.16
C ARG A 124 -6.43 -13.84 -10.20
N ASP A 125 -5.79 -14.69 -10.97
CA ASP A 125 -6.42 -15.52 -11.99
C ASP A 125 -6.97 -16.83 -11.41
N SER A 126 -6.55 -17.16 -10.16
CA SER A 126 -7.00 -18.33 -9.43
C SER A 126 -8.00 -17.98 -8.32
N LYS A 127 -9.26 -18.40 -8.47
CA LYS A 127 -10.29 -18.26 -7.42
C LYS A 127 -9.86 -18.92 -6.10
N MET A 128 -9.21 -20.08 -6.18
CA MET A 128 -8.73 -20.80 -5.00
C MET A 128 -7.59 -20.06 -4.29
N SER A 129 -6.65 -19.48 -5.04
CA SER A 129 -5.60 -18.62 -4.48
C SER A 129 -6.19 -17.40 -3.81
N SER A 130 -7.12 -16.72 -4.47
CA SER A 130 -7.84 -15.57 -3.92
C SER A 130 -8.55 -15.93 -2.61
N PHE A 131 -9.26 -17.04 -2.56
CA PHE A 131 -9.94 -17.50 -1.34
C PHE A 131 -8.95 -17.74 -0.19
N ARG A 132 -7.83 -18.46 -0.44
CA ARG A 132 -6.79 -18.70 0.58
C ARG A 132 -6.14 -17.40 1.06
N ALA A 133 -5.87 -16.48 0.14
CA ALA A 133 -5.30 -15.18 0.46
C ALA A 133 -6.23 -14.37 1.37
N PHE A 134 -7.52 -14.24 1.03
CA PHE A 134 -8.50 -13.54 1.87
C PHE A 134 -8.71 -14.21 3.21
N LYS A 135 -8.70 -15.55 3.28
CA LYS A 135 -8.74 -16.28 4.57
C LYS A 135 -7.55 -15.91 5.45
N ARG A 136 -6.30 -15.96 4.89
CA ARG A 136 -5.09 -15.57 5.63
C ARG A 136 -5.13 -14.12 6.08
N VAL A 137 -5.64 -13.20 5.24
CA VAL A 137 -5.83 -11.79 5.61
C VAL A 137 -6.82 -11.67 6.76
N GLY A 138 -7.95 -12.40 6.72
CA GLY A 138 -8.92 -12.43 7.81
C GLY A 138 -8.34 -12.91 9.13
N ASP A 139 -7.55 -13.99 9.10
CA ASP A 139 -6.83 -14.50 10.27
C ASP A 139 -5.83 -13.47 10.84
N ASN A 140 -5.17 -12.70 9.98
CA ASN A 140 -4.26 -11.63 10.38
C ASN A 140 -4.99 -10.44 11.02
N LEU A 141 -6.16 -10.04 10.48
CA LEU A 141 -7.00 -8.99 11.06
C LEU A 141 -7.48 -9.40 12.47
N ASP A 142 -7.90 -10.65 12.67
CA ASP A 142 -8.29 -11.20 13.98
C ASP A 142 -7.15 -11.15 14.99
N LYS A 143 -5.88 -11.26 14.53
CA LYS A 143 -4.66 -11.09 15.35
C LYS A 143 -4.27 -9.64 15.59
N GLY A 144 -5.07 -8.66 15.16
CA GLY A 144 -4.80 -7.23 15.29
C GLY A 144 -3.73 -6.71 14.33
N MET A 145 -3.57 -7.32 13.15
CA MET A 145 -2.69 -6.84 12.09
C MET A 145 -3.52 -6.12 11.02
N SER A 146 -3.27 -4.83 10.80
CA SER A 146 -3.95 -4.06 9.78
C SER A 146 -3.59 -4.53 8.36
N LEU A 147 -4.56 -4.46 7.45
CA LEU A 147 -4.35 -4.72 6.03
C LEU A 147 -4.07 -3.42 5.28
N ILE A 148 -3.11 -3.42 4.37
CA ILE A 148 -2.93 -2.40 3.35
C ILE A 148 -3.25 -3.02 2.00
N ILE A 149 -4.19 -2.44 1.28
CA ILE A 149 -4.62 -2.95 -0.02
C ILE A 149 -4.89 -1.82 -1.02
N PHE A 150 -4.57 -2.09 -2.27
CA PHE A 150 -4.94 -1.26 -3.41
C PHE A 150 -6.09 -1.98 -4.14
N PRO A 151 -7.35 -1.56 -3.91
CA PRO A 151 -8.51 -2.34 -4.34
C PRO A 151 -8.70 -2.37 -5.87
N GLU A 152 -8.04 -1.49 -6.61
CA GLU A 152 -7.93 -1.53 -8.08
C GLU A 152 -7.29 -2.82 -8.57
N GLY A 153 -6.35 -3.35 -7.80
CA GLY A 153 -5.66 -4.60 -8.10
C GLY A 153 -4.53 -4.47 -9.14
N LYS A 154 -4.36 -3.35 -9.78
CA LYS A 154 -3.24 -3.02 -10.69
C LYS A 154 -3.06 -1.51 -10.77
N ILE A 155 -1.91 -1.07 -11.28
CA ILE A 155 -1.71 0.31 -11.74
C ILE A 155 -2.34 0.45 -13.12
N ASP A 156 -3.01 1.59 -13.39
CA ASP A 156 -3.60 1.88 -14.69
C ASP A 156 -2.51 2.08 -15.75
N ASP A 157 -2.75 1.53 -16.94
CA ASP A 157 -1.85 1.63 -18.10
C ASP A 157 -2.02 2.95 -18.87
N HIS A 158 -3.10 3.70 -18.62
CA HIS A 158 -3.35 5.00 -19.24
C HIS A 158 -2.56 6.12 -18.57
N TYR A 159 -2.20 7.16 -19.33
CA TYR A 159 -1.49 8.32 -18.80
C TYR A 159 -2.18 9.62 -19.25
N PRO A 160 -2.56 10.50 -18.32
CA PRO A 160 -2.50 10.35 -16.85
C PRO A 160 -3.37 9.18 -16.38
N PRO A 161 -2.97 8.49 -15.27
CA PRO A 161 -3.74 7.38 -14.74
C PRO A 161 -5.08 7.86 -14.16
N VAL A 162 -6.09 7.03 -14.31
CA VAL A 162 -7.42 7.22 -13.72
C VAL A 162 -7.64 6.20 -12.61
N LEU A 163 -8.56 6.49 -11.70
CA LEU A 163 -8.94 5.53 -10.66
C LEU A 163 -9.72 4.37 -11.29
N LEU A 164 -9.19 3.15 -11.20
CA LEU A 164 -9.83 1.96 -11.73
C LEU A 164 -10.95 1.45 -10.82
N PRO A 165 -11.95 0.73 -11.37
CA PRO A 165 -13.00 0.11 -10.55
C PRO A 165 -12.43 -0.79 -9.46
N PHE A 166 -12.98 -0.67 -8.25
CA PHE A 166 -12.54 -1.45 -7.09
C PHE A 166 -13.08 -2.88 -7.11
N LYS A 167 -12.24 -3.83 -6.70
CA LYS A 167 -12.64 -5.22 -6.46
C LYS A 167 -13.36 -5.33 -5.12
N ASN A 168 -14.45 -6.10 -5.04
CA ASN A 168 -15.32 -6.17 -3.87
C ASN A 168 -14.73 -6.93 -2.67
N GLY A 169 -13.74 -7.80 -2.88
CA GLY A 169 -13.17 -8.65 -1.82
C GLY A 169 -12.80 -7.95 -0.51
N PRO A 170 -12.05 -6.82 -0.53
CA PRO A 170 -11.67 -6.10 0.68
C PRO A 170 -12.87 -5.57 1.48
N PHE A 171 -13.95 -5.16 0.81
CA PHE A 171 -15.15 -4.57 1.44
C PHE A 171 -16.00 -5.64 2.12
N ARG A 172 -16.18 -6.79 1.45
CA ARG A 172 -16.80 -7.98 2.06
C ARG A 172 -16.03 -8.42 3.31
N LEU A 173 -14.70 -8.49 3.23
CA LEU A 173 -13.86 -8.86 4.37
C LEU A 173 -13.95 -7.84 5.52
N ALA A 174 -14.01 -6.55 5.21
CA ALA A 174 -14.17 -5.49 6.21
C ALA A 174 -15.47 -5.67 7.02
N ILE A 175 -16.56 -5.96 6.34
CA ILE A 175 -17.86 -6.24 6.96
C ILE A 175 -17.81 -7.55 7.77
N GLU A 176 -17.33 -8.63 7.18
CA GLU A 176 -17.22 -9.95 7.82
C GLU A 176 -16.40 -9.91 9.11
N LYS A 177 -15.30 -9.13 9.11
CA LYS A 177 -14.39 -9.00 10.26
C LYS A 177 -14.75 -7.82 11.19
N ASN A 178 -15.75 -7.03 10.84
CA ASN A 178 -16.14 -5.82 11.57
C ASN A 178 -14.93 -4.88 11.78
N VAL A 179 -14.14 -4.65 10.72
CA VAL A 179 -12.95 -3.83 10.72
C VAL A 179 -13.18 -2.57 9.89
N ALA A 180 -12.96 -1.40 10.48
CA ALA A 180 -13.14 -0.13 9.79
C ALA A 180 -12.14 0.03 8.62
N ILE A 181 -12.62 0.66 7.54
CA ILE A 181 -11.81 1.00 6.36
C ILE A 181 -11.32 2.44 6.50
N VAL A 182 -10.02 2.65 6.26
CA VAL A 182 -9.42 3.98 6.13
C VAL A 182 -9.16 4.25 4.65
N PRO A 183 -9.96 5.09 3.98
CA PRO A 183 -9.66 5.50 2.61
C PRO A 183 -8.45 6.43 2.59
N VAL A 184 -7.56 6.27 1.61
CA VAL A 184 -6.36 7.10 1.45
C VAL A 184 -6.23 7.54 0.01
N SER A 185 -6.20 8.86 -0.23
CA SER A 185 -5.97 9.42 -1.55
C SER A 185 -4.51 9.80 -1.72
N LEU A 186 -3.81 9.11 -2.63
CA LEU A 186 -2.43 9.36 -3.00
C LEU A 186 -2.42 10.33 -4.18
N ILE A 187 -2.25 11.64 -3.89
CA ILE A 187 -2.49 12.72 -4.85
C ILE A 187 -1.19 13.05 -5.59
N GLY A 188 -1.22 12.90 -6.93
CA GLY A 188 -0.13 13.30 -7.80
C GLY A 188 1.18 12.50 -7.63
N VAL A 189 1.15 11.33 -7.01
CA VAL A 189 2.32 10.45 -6.85
C VAL A 189 2.85 10.01 -8.22
N TRP A 190 1.96 9.67 -9.16
CA TRP A 190 2.31 9.34 -10.55
C TRP A 190 3.11 10.45 -11.26
N GLN A 191 2.92 11.71 -10.89
CA GLN A 191 3.69 12.83 -11.46
C GLN A 191 5.16 12.81 -11.04
N LYS A 192 5.50 12.16 -9.93
CA LYS A 192 6.88 11.97 -9.46
C LYS A 192 7.49 10.71 -10.02
N MET A 193 6.76 9.62 -10.02
CA MET A 193 7.12 8.36 -10.67
C MET A 193 5.85 7.58 -10.97
N TRP A 194 5.49 7.44 -12.25
CA TRP A 194 4.34 6.64 -12.65
C TRP A 194 4.77 5.19 -12.82
N ASP A 195 4.02 4.27 -12.20
CA ASP A 195 4.35 2.84 -12.10
C ASP A 195 5.79 2.65 -11.55
N ASP A 196 6.66 2.00 -12.30
CA ASP A 196 8.09 1.80 -11.98
C ASP A 196 9.00 2.91 -12.54
N GLY A 197 8.41 3.92 -13.16
CA GLY A 197 9.12 5.03 -13.81
C GLY A 197 9.76 4.67 -15.15
N SER A 198 9.59 3.45 -15.69
CA SER A 198 10.23 3.02 -16.94
C SER A 198 9.84 3.89 -18.13
N ARG A 199 8.61 4.34 -18.18
CA ARG A 199 8.01 5.11 -19.30
C ARG A 199 8.39 6.58 -19.29
N PHE A 200 8.32 7.24 -18.12
CA PHE A 200 8.50 8.70 -18.00
C PHE A 200 9.58 9.12 -17.01
N GLY A 201 10.32 8.17 -16.46
CA GLY A 201 11.33 8.42 -15.43
C GLY A 201 10.73 8.83 -14.09
N SER A 202 11.54 9.40 -13.22
CA SER A 202 11.09 9.99 -11.96
C SER A 202 11.64 11.41 -11.78
N LYS A 203 11.10 12.13 -10.78
CA LYS A 203 11.58 13.46 -10.40
C LYS A 203 11.37 13.69 -8.91
N PRO A 204 12.25 14.48 -8.27
CA PRO A 204 12.06 14.89 -6.88
C PRO A 204 10.84 15.79 -6.71
N GLY A 205 10.38 15.94 -5.48
CA GLY A 205 9.34 16.86 -5.09
C GLY A 205 8.35 16.27 -4.09
N LEU A 206 7.34 17.04 -3.74
CA LEU A 206 6.34 16.70 -2.74
C LEU A 206 5.16 15.95 -3.36
N CYS A 207 4.73 14.87 -2.72
CA CYS A 207 3.46 14.18 -2.95
C CYS A 207 2.51 14.49 -1.78
N ARG A 208 1.24 14.68 -2.06
CA ARG A 208 0.23 14.91 -1.03
C ARG A 208 -0.58 13.63 -0.78
N ILE A 209 -0.73 13.29 0.48
CA ILE A 209 -1.48 12.11 0.90
C ILE A 209 -2.61 12.60 1.82
N TYR A 210 -3.85 12.34 1.40
CA TYR A 210 -5.02 12.66 2.20
C TYR A 210 -5.57 11.38 2.84
N VAL A 211 -5.59 11.37 4.16
CA VAL A 211 -6.09 10.25 4.96
C VAL A 211 -7.50 10.61 5.43
N HIS A 212 -8.49 9.98 4.83
CA HIS A 212 -9.89 10.21 5.17
C HIS A 212 -10.24 9.58 6.53
N LYS A 213 -11.34 10.04 7.11
CA LYS A 213 -11.87 9.44 8.34
C LYS A 213 -12.22 7.97 8.13
N PRO A 214 -12.01 7.12 9.15
CA PRO A 214 -12.37 5.73 9.09
C PRO A 214 -13.87 5.52 8.86
N VAL A 215 -14.21 4.62 7.96
CA VAL A 215 -15.58 4.18 7.70
C VAL A 215 -15.85 2.92 8.50
N ALA A 216 -16.72 3.00 9.50
CA ALA A 216 -17.12 1.85 10.32
C ALA A 216 -17.95 0.85 9.49
N THR A 217 -17.84 -0.43 9.83
CA THR A 217 -18.56 -1.53 9.15
C THR A 217 -19.48 -2.31 10.09
N LYS A 218 -19.54 -1.92 11.38
CA LYS A 218 -20.22 -2.66 12.45
C LYS A 218 -21.70 -2.93 12.17
N ASP A 219 -22.39 -1.97 11.54
CA ASP A 219 -23.83 -2.03 11.31
C ASP A 219 -24.17 -2.45 9.87
N LEU A 220 -23.19 -2.94 9.10
CA LEU A 220 -23.33 -3.36 7.72
C LEU A 220 -23.47 -4.87 7.62
N ASN A 221 -24.29 -5.31 6.65
CA ASN A 221 -24.43 -6.70 6.24
C ASN A 221 -23.59 -6.96 4.98
N ILE A 222 -23.34 -8.24 4.69
CA ILE A 222 -22.51 -8.63 3.54
C ILE A 222 -23.09 -8.14 2.20
N ASP A 223 -24.38 -7.94 2.11
CA ASP A 223 -25.07 -7.42 0.93
C ASP A 223 -24.80 -5.92 0.71
N ASP A 224 -24.37 -5.19 1.76
CA ASP A 224 -23.99 -3.79 1.68
C ASP A 224 -22.59 -3.59 1.10
N SER A 225 -21.87 -4.66 0.77
CA SER A 225 -20.47 -4.61 0.36
C SER A 225 -20.23 -3.81 -0.92
N ASP A 226 -21.15 -3.86 -1.89
CA ASP A 226 -21.04 -3.03 -3.10
C ASP A 226 -21.29 -1.56 -2.81
N THR A 227 -22.26 -1.23 -1.98
CA THR A 227 -22.54 0.15 -1.52
C THR A 227 -21.34 0.72 -0.76
N LEU A 228 -20.74 -0.07 0.13
CA LEU A 228 -19.52 0.31 0.84
C LEU A 228 -18.35 0.54 -0.12
N LYS A 229 -18.14 -0.35 -1.08
CA LYS A 229 -17.13 -0.23 -2.14
C LYS A 229 -17.28 1.09 -2.91
N ASP A 230 -18.48 1.37 -3.38
CA ASP A 230 -18.78 2.57 -4.17
C ASP A 230 -18.58 3.84 -3.33
N ARG A 231 -19.00 3.83 -2.08
CA ARG A 231 -18.73 4.94 -1.13
C ARG A 231 -17.24 5.19 -0.94
N ILE A 232 -16.42 4.15 -0.76
CA ILE A 232 -14.96 4.29 -0.60
C ILE A 232 -14.32 4.77 -1.90
N PHE A 233 -14.78 4.29 -3.04
CA PHE A 233 -14.34 4.74 -4.37
C PHE A 233 -14.57 6.25 -4.52
N GLU A 234 -15.79 6.73 -4.31
CA GLU A 234 -16.13 8.16 -4.43
C GLU A 234 -15.35 9.02 -3.41
N THR A 235 -15.16 8.51 -2.20
CA THR A 235 -14.37 9.19 -1.16
C THR A 235 -12.93 9.41 -1.64
N ILE A 236 -12.26 8.39 -2.17
CA ILE A 236 -10.89 8.51 -2.69
C ILE A 236 -10.86 9.42 -3.92
N ASN A 237 -11.79 9.22 -4.86
CA ASN A 237 -11.87 9.96 -6.12
C ASN A 237 -12.07 11.47 -5.90
N SER A 238 -12.83 11.86 -4.88
CA SER A 238 -13.12 13.27 -4.56
C SER A 238 -11.88 14.14 -4.34
N LYS A 239 -10.74 13.55 -3.96
CA LYS A 239 -9.47 14.24 -3.78
C LYS A 239 -8.51 14.09 -4.95
N LEU A 240 -8.76 13.16 -5.86
CA LEU A 240 -7.92 12.95 -7.05
C LEU A 240 -8.29 13.91 -8.19
N LEU A 241 -9.52 14.41 -8.22
CA LEU A 241 -10.05 15.34 -9.23
C LEU A 241 -9.74 16.81 -8.93
N GLN A 242 -9.11 17.11 -7.78
CA GLN A 242 -8.67 18.45 -7.37
C GLN A 242 -7.20 18.68 -7.74
#